data_daddc5cb083747a084b7f589a4107516
#
_entry.id   daddc5cb083747a084b7f589a4107516
#
_cell.length_a   1.000
_cell.length_b   1.000
_cell.length_c   1.000
_cell.angle_alpha   90.00
_cell.angle_beta   90.00
_cell.angle_gamma   90.00
#
_symmetry.space_group_name_H-M   'P 1'
#
loop_
_entity.id
_entity.type
_entity.pdbx_description
1 polymer ?
#
loop_
_entity_poly.entity_id
_entity_poly.type
_entity_poly.pdbx_seq_one_letter_code
_entity_poly.pdbx_strand_id
1 'polypeptide(L)'
;MSSRRSAILAAISLIFIFALYHVSNVPGSSTAVVGQEAEIPITSTPTTEKEKTPLPPPTSEKETSSTEVLSPEVLTYFDQVFSADTPKPRDFLALKAACEQTKWAEDEVYLQCGGMSAGLTSIMSQIKVCLKMAVDTGSSIVLPSMPLRDSKDLQNFNFLNGDAYLTYEEWFDAGHLMTQIGHYCPKMKILHPIQLDGQGTSGIAVKHKWSIDLGKAPGFTAFSSYFWAGRPFKAFFEQQYAELEGMAALSPDRVETKKGITIIGIASSFLLYRITDDPTGQDLRLWNDLGQLIRFREAPRTIISKLLPLMERPFYGVHFRAENDTIWSSPEHQLKLDLEALDTAWAKYGTPNGQKPLVYLACGDQDQVEMFATAGKAKGWDVTHKWKLAQGNPEVLKMINDLAFDFQGAVDMGIMVKSHFFLGIQGSAFSSTVGNARDVTGRYRGSSFTVYDDGNARTHLFNDGDATAYACCL
;
A
#
# COMPACT_ATOMS: atom_id res chain seq x y z
N MET A 1 34.36 7.69 30.22
CA MET A 1 32.90 7.65 30.42
C MET A 1 32.15 6.94 29.24
N SER A 2 32.81 6.57 28.16
CA SER A 2 32.23 5.92 26.97
C SER A 2 31.92 4.43 27.14
N SER A 3 32.77 3.69 27.90
CA SER A 3 32.67 2.22 28.01
C SER A 3 31.43 1.68 28.76
N ARG A 4 30.88 2.46 29.69
CA ARG A 4 29.70 2.02 30.48
C ARG A 4 28.36 2.11 29.70
N ARG A 5 28.25 3.01 28.72
CA ARG A 5 27.02 3.13 27.90
C ARG A 5 26.88 1.99 26.88
N SER A 6 27.99 1.52 26.31
CA SER A 6 27.96 0.38 25.38
C SER A 6 27.60 -0.94 26.06
N ALA A 7 27.99 -1.13 27.32
CA ALA A 7 27.64 -2.34 28.08
C ALA A 7 26.16 -2.40 28.48
N ILE A 8 25.51 -1.26 28.72
CA ILE A 8 24.09 -1.19 29.09
C ILE A 8 23.21 -1.47 27.84
N LEU A 9 23.59 -0.95 26.68
CA LEU A 9 22.85 -1.21 25.41
C LEU A 9 22.96 -2.68 24.99
N ALA A 10 24.13 -3.31 25.15
CA ALA A 10 24.30 -4.73 24.88
C ALA A 10 23.48 -5.62 25.84
N ALA A 11 23.36 -5.23 27.12
CA ALA A 11 22.53 -5.96 28.07
C ALA A 11 21.04 -5.86 27.80
N ILE A 12 20.55 -4.71 27.34
CA ILE A 12 19.12 -4.52 26.98
C ILE A 12 18.78 -5.32 25.72
N SER A 13 19.66 -5.36 24.72
CA SER A 13 19.45 -6.19 23.51
C SER A 13 19.42 -7.68 23.83
N LEU A 14 20.29 -8.15 24.73
CA LEU A 14 20.30 -9.56 25.17
C LEU A 14 19.02 -9.94 25.95
N ILE A 15 18.48 -9.05 26.76
CA ILE A 15 17.23 -9.29 27.50
C ILE A 15 16.04 -9.38 26.52
N PHE A 16 16.02 -8.56 25.47
CA PHE A 16 14.95 -8.64 24.46
C PHE A 16 15.02 -9.92 23.63
N ILE A 17 16.21 -10.36 23.25
CA ILE A 17 16.42 -11.62 22.53
C ILE A 17 16.07 -12.82 23.42
N PHE A 18 16.40 -12.77 24.70
CA PHE A 18 16.04 -13.83 25.66
C PHE A 18 14.51 -13.90 25.93
N ALA A 19 13.83 -12.76 25.97
CA ALA A 19 12.39 -12.69 26.11
C ALA A 19 11.67 -13.26 24.88
N LEU A 20 12.14 -12.98 23.69
CA LEU A 20 11.61 -13.55 22.44
C LEU A 20 11.87 -15.07 22.35
N TYR A 21 13.02 -15.54 22.81
CA TYR A 21 13.36 -16.97 22.80
C TYR A 21 12.53 -17.78 23.81
N HIS A 22 12.19 -17.20 24.98
CA HIS A 22 11.36 -17.87 25.98
C HIS A 22 9.87 -17.93 25.63
N VAL A 23 9.35 -16.98 24.86
CA VAL A 23 7.97 -17.01 24.37
C VAL A 23 7.77 -18.09 23.29
N SER A 24 8.84 -18.45 22.57
CA SER A 24 8.78 -19.46 21.51
C SER A 24 8.95 -20.91 21.98
N ASN A 25 9.36 -21.16 23.23
CA ASN A 25 9.76 -22.47 23.73
C ASN A 25 9.03 -22.91 25.02
N VAL A 26 7.77 -22.51 25.21
CA VAL A 26 6.97 -23.08 26.30
C VAL A 26 6.33 -24.37 25.79
N PRO A 27 6.70 -25.58 26.32
CA PRO A 27 6.04 -26.81 25.95
C PRO A 27 4.61 -26.78 26.51
N GLY A 28 3.63 -26.95 25.63
CA GLY A 28 2.23 -27.01 26.01
C GLY A 28 1.94 -28.15 26.99
N SER A 29 1.55 -27.82 28.21
CA SER A 29 0.93 -28.77 29.12
C SER A 29 -0.54 -28.93 28.72
N SER A 30 -0.86 -30.04 28.10
CA SER A 30 -2.23 -30.48 27.84
C SER A 30 -2.88 -30.94 29.17
N THR A 31 -3.81 -30.16 29.68
CA THR A 31 -4.81 -30.63 30.61
C THR A 31 -6.13 -30.75 29.87
N ALA A 32 -6.53 -31.99 29.62
CA ALA A 32 -7.84 -32.34 29.10
C ALA A 32 -8.90 -32.00 30.15
N VAL A 33 -9.80 -31.08 29.81
CA VAL A 33 -11.07 -30.94 30.53
C VAL A 33 -12.16 -31.53 29.64
N VAL A 34 -12.68 -32.65 30.09
CA VAL A 34 -13.88 -33.29 29.53
C VAL A 34 -15.07 -32.39 29.87
N GLY A 35 -15.62 -31.74 28.91
CA GLY A 35 -16.89 -31.03 28.98
C GLY A 35 -17.93 -31.72 28.12
N GLN A 36 -19.01 -32.17 28.75
CA GLN A 36 -20.15 -32.84 28.13
C GLN A 36 -20.80 -31.92 27.07
N GLU A 37 -20.91 -32.45 25.87
CA GLU A 37 -21.76 -31.86 24.81
C GLU A 37 -23.23 -32.16 25.15
N ALA A 38 -24.02 -31.08 25.22
CA ALA A 38 -25.48 -31.17 25.26
C ALA A 38 -25.98 -31.22 23.82
N GLU A 39 -26.52 -32.35 23.39
CA GLU A 39 -27.20 -32.50 22.10
C GLU A 39 -28.48 -31.67 22.07
N ILE A 40 -28.56 -30.76 21.11
CA ILE A 40 -29.79 -30.06 20.73
C ILE A 40 -30.39 -30.80 19.53
N PRO A 41 -31.64 -31.28 19.59
CA PRO A 41 -32.24 -31.99 18.47
C PRO A 41 -32.58 -31.02 17.32
N ILE A 42 -31.99 -31.28 16.17
CA ILE A 42 -32.31 -30.56 14.92
C ILE A 42 -33.56 -31.19 14.31
N THR A 43 -34.68 -30.49 14.38
CA THR A 43 -35.90 -30.83 13.65
C THR A 43 -35.74 -30.41 12.19
N SER A 44 -35.59 -31.38 11.33
CA SER A 44 -35.52 -31.16 9.89
C SER A 44 -36.93 -30.91 9.29
N THR A 45 -37.18 -29.69 8.85
CA THR A 45 -38.31 -29.37 7.95
C THR A 45 -37.84 -29.51 6.49
N PRO A 46 -38.57 -30.22 5.62
CA PRO A 46 -38.16 -30.40 4.24
C PRO A 46 -38.36 -29.10 3.46
N THR A 47 -37.25 -28.48 3.04
CA THR A 47 -37.27 -27.34 2.13
C THR A 47 -37.39 -27.85 0.70
N THR A 48 -38.46 -27.49 0.03
CA THR A 48 -38.76 -27.77 -1.37
C THR A 48 -37.66 -27.18 -2.25
N GLU A 49 -36.97 -28.04 -2.95
CA GLU A 49 -35.97 -27.72 -3.96
C GLU A 49 -36.64 -26.97 -5.11
N LYS A 50 -36.41 -25.65 -5.22
CA LYS A 50 -36.75 -24.91 -6.44
C LYS A 50 -35.68 -25.19 -7.46
N GLU A 51 -36.13 -25.86 -8.52
CA GLU A 51 -35.42 -26.15 -9.76
C GLU A 51 -34.70 -24.86 -10.28
N LYS A 52 -33.36 -24.84 -10.23
CA LYS A 52 -32.55 -23.79 -10.82
C LYS A 52 -32.56 -23.97 -12.34
N THR A 53 -33.27 -23.10 -13.00
CA THR A 53 -33.15 -22.93 -14.48
C THR A 53 -31.67 -22.64 -14.81
N PRO A 54 -31.05 -23.39 -15.72
CA PRO A 54 -29.67 -23.14 -16.13
C PRO A 54 -29.58 -21.77 -16.79
N LEU A 55 -28.68 -20.93 -16.31
CA LEU A 55 -28.28 -19.71 -17.05
C LEU A 55 -27.75 -20.14 -18.44
N PRO A 56 -28.14 -19.44 -19.50
CA PRO A 56 -27.60 -19.71 -20.84
C PRO A 56 -26.07 -19.51 -20.81
N PRO A 57 -25.31 -20.33 -21.54
CA PRO A 57 -23.85 -20.16 -21.62
C PRO A 57 -23.54 -18.76 -22.18
N PRO A 58 -22.49 -18.10 -21.72
CA PRO A 58 -22.07 -16.82 -22.26
C PRO A 58 -21.80 -17.02 -23.76
N THR A 59 -22.54 -16.29 -24.57
CA THR A 59 -22.32 -16.23 -26.00
C THR A 59 -20.89 -15.77 -26.24
N SER A 60 -20.07 -16.65 -26.81
CA SER A 60 -18.72 -16.31 -27.21
C SER A 60 -18.83 -15.35 -28.41
N GLU A 61 -18.88 -14.06 -28.12
CA GLU A 61 -18.53 -13.07 -29.11
C GLU A 61 -17.04 -13.26 -29.38
N LYS A 62 -16.72 -13.71 -30.58
CA LYS A 62 -15.39 -13.65 -31.14
C LYS A 62 -15.00 -12.19 -31.24
N GLU A 63 -14.42 -11.66 -30.19
CA GLU A 63 -13.75 -10.38 -30.27
C GLU A 63 -12.56 -10.52 -31.22
N THR A 64 -12.70 -9.86 -32.33
CA THR A 64 -11.65 -9.55 -33.29
C THR A 64 -10.48 -8.94 -32.53
N SER A 65 -9.28 -9.45 -32.81
CA SER A 65 -7.96 -8.99 -32.38
C SER A 65 -7.84 -7.45 -32.43
N SER A 66 -8.36 -6.77 -31.41
CA SER A 66 -8.09 -5.38 -31.16
C SER A 66 -6.95 -5.31 -30.13
N THR A 67 -5.93 -4.55 -30.43
CA THR A 67 -4.92 -4.09 -29.47
C THR A 67 -5.67 -3.66 -28.21
N GLU A 68 -5.58 -4.43 -27.13
CA GLU A 68 -6.30 -4.13 -25.89
C GLU A 68 -5.87 -2.74 -25.40
N VAL A 69 -6.76 -1.78 -25.55
CA VAL A 69 -6.56 -0.43 -25.04
C VAL A 69 -6.84 -0.48 -23.54
N LEU A 70 -5.90 0.00 -22.74
CA LEU A 70 -6.09 0.14 -21.31
C LEU A 70 -7.37 0.91 -20.98
N SER A 71 -8.08 0.51 -19.92
CA SER A 71 -9.31 1.19 -19.55
C SER A 71 -9.07 2.67 -19.23
N PRO A 72 -10.06 3.53 -19.50
CA PRO A 72 -9.95 4.97 -19.19
C PRO A 72 -9.59 5.24 -17.72
N GLU A 73 -10.05 4.40 -16.82
CA GLU A 73 -9.78 4.54 -15.38
C GLU A 73 -8.31 4.25 -15.05
N VAL A 74 -7.70 3.22 -15.67
CA VAL A 74 -6.26 2.94 -15.53
C VAL A 74 -5.44 4.10 -16.07
N LEU A 75 -5.83 4.65 -17.21
CA LEU A 75 -5.18 5.83 -17.78
C LEU A 75 -5.31 7.03 -16.86
N THR A 76 -6.49 7.25 -16.28
CA THR A 76 -6.72 8.34 -15.33
C THR A 76 -5.86 8.18 -14.07
N TYR A 77 -5.76 6.98 -13.51
CA TYR A 77 -4.87 6.72 -12.37
C TYR A 77 -3.42 7.05 -12.73
N PHE A 78 -2.95 6.57 -13.88
CA PHE A 78 -1.60 6.87 -14.35
C PHE A 78 -1.37 8.38 -14.50
N ASP A 79 -2.31 9.09 -15.14
CA ASP A 79 -2.20 10.54 -15.38
C ASP A 79 -2.11 11.32 -14.06
N GLN A 80 -2.87 10.93 -13.03
CA GLN A 80 -2.84 11.59 -11.72
C GLN A 80 -1.55 11.29 -10.95
N VAL A 81 -1.06 10.06 -10.99
CA VAL A 81 -0.01 9.58 -10.08
C VAL A 81 1.40 9.63 -10.71
N PHE A 82 1.50 9.31 -12.02
CA PHE A 82 2.79 9.07 -12.67
C PHE A 82 3.11 9.95 -13.88
N SER A 83 2.15 10.63 -14.48
CA SER A 83 2.44 11.47 -15.65
C SER A 83 3.44 12.58 -15.30
N ALA A 84 4.40 12.86 -16.19
CA ALA A 84 5.30 14.00 -16.05
C ALA A 84 4.57 15.33 -16.22
N ASP A 85 3.54 15.33 -17.07
CA ASP A 85 2.73 16.51 -17.36
C ASP A 85 1.81 16.86 -16.17
N THR A 86 1.28 18.08 -16.20
CA THR A 86 0.20 18.48 -15.29
C THR A 86 -0.97 17.50 -15.44
N PRO A 87 -1.46 16.93 -14.35
CA PRO A 87 -2.56 15.96 -14.44
C PRO A 87 -3.79 16.60 -15.09
N LYS A 88 -4.46 15.86 -15.95
CA LYS A 88 -5.76 16.28 -16.44
C LYS A 88 -6.70 16.49 -15.27
N PRO A 89 -7.58 17.52 -15.33
CA PRO A 89 -8.60 17.70 -14.31
C PRO A 89 -9.40 16.41 -14.11
N ARG A 90 -9.55 16.02 -12.86
CA ARG A 90 -10.37 14.88 -12.44
C ARG A 90 -11.29 15.33 -11.33
N ASP A 91 -12.52 14.84 -11.37
CA ASP A 91 -13.48 15.04 -10.31
C ASP A 91 -13.31 13.96 -9.23
N PHE A 92 -12.86 14.36 -8.04
CA PHE A 92 -12.77 13.49 -6.87
C PHE A 92 -14.13 13.44 -6.15
N LEU A 93 -15.14 12.87 -6.82
CA LEU A 93 -16.52 12.93 -6.39
C LEU A 93 -16.79 12.16 -5.10
N ALA A 94 -16.10 11.03 -4.90
CA ALA A 94 -16.27 10.24 -3.69
C ALA A 94 -15.63 10.94 -2.48
N LEU A 95 -14.47 11.56 -2.67
CA LEU A 95 -13.83 12.40 -1.64
C LEU A 95 -14.74 13.59 -1.29
N LYS A 96 -15.26 14.31 -2.28
CA LYS A 96 -16.19 15.43 -2.07
C LYS A 96 -17.39 14.99 -1.27
N ALA A 97 -18.07 13.93 -1.70
CA ALA A 97 -19.27 13.43 -1.01
C ALA A 97 -18.98 12.99 0.42
N ALA A 98 -17.83 12.31 0.65
CA ALA A 98 -17.42 11.92 1.99
C ALA A 98 -17.16 13.14 2.88
N CYS A 99 -16.45 14.15 2.37
CA CYS A 99 -16.16 15.38 3.12
C CYS A 99 -17.39 16.23 3.41
N GLU A 100 -18.38 16.26 2.52
CA GLU A 100 -19.66 16.94 2.74
C GLU A 100 -20.50 16.26 3.82
N GLN A 101 -20.44 14.93 3.91
CA GLN A 101 -21.18 14.14 4.91
C GLN A 101 -20.47 14.09 6.26
N THR A 102 -19.19 14.40 6.31
CA THR A 102 -18.37 14.35 7.53
C THR A 102 -18.74 15.50 8.47
N LYS A 103 -18.96 15.16 9.74
CA LYS A 103 -19.04 16.14 10.81
C LYS A 103 -17.62 16.53 11.19
N TRP A 104 -17.19 17.70 10.75
CA TRP A 104 -15.87 18.23 11.06
C TRP A 104 -15.80 18.71 12.50
N ALA A 105 -14.65 18.48 13.14
CA ALA A 105 -14.39 18.97 14.50
C ALA A 105 -14.47 20.50 14.54
N GLU A 106 -15.15 21.04 15.55
CA GLU A 106 -15.24 22.50 15.77
C GLU A 106 -13.89 23.05 16.23
N ASP A 107 -13.20 22.32 17.10
CA ASP A 107 -11.82 22.58 17.47
C ASP A 107 -10.87 22.11 16.35
N GLU A 108 -9.73 22.80 16.20
CA GLU A 108 -8.74 22.42 15.21
C GLU A 108 -7.97 21.16 15.64
N VAL A 109 -8.50 20.00 15.27
CA VAL A 109 -7.90 18.67 15.54
C VAL A 109 -7.14 18.18 14.31
N TYR A 110 -5.90 17.78 14.51
CA TYR A 110 -5.02 17.26 13.46
C TYR A 110 -4.53 15.86 13.80
N LEU A 111 -4.68 14.93 12.88
CA LEU A 111 -4.04 13.62 12.96
C LEU A 111 -2.58 13.74 12.50
N GLN A 112 -1.67 13.18 13.29
CA GLN A 112 -0.27 13.01 12.95
C GLN A 112 0.05 11.53 12.89
N CYS A 113 0.05 10.97 11.69
CA CYS A 113 0.40 9.59 11.46
C CYS A 113 1.92 9.46 11.42
N GLY A 114 2.47 8.78 12.43
CA GLY A 114 3.92 8.61 12.60
C GLY A 114 4.35 7.16 12.57
N GLY A 115 5.67 6.94 12.47
CA GLY A 115 6.25 5.61 12.46
C GLY A 115 5.93 4.79 11.21
N MET A 116 5.55 5.44 10.10
CA MET A 116 5.40 4.76 8.82
C MET A 116 6.68 4.02 8.46
N SER A 117 6.53 2.85 7.87
CA SER A 117 7.66 1.95 7.62
C SER A 117 7.40 1.01 6.46
N ALA A 118 8.42 0.26 6.10
CA ALA A 118 8.49 -0.63 4.94
C ALA A 118 8.72 0.10 3.60
N GLY A 119 8.53 -0.61 2.49
CA GLY A 119 8.80 -0.10 1.15
C GLY A 119 7.76 0.90 0.65
N LEU A 120 8.07 1.51 -0.47
CA LEU A 120 7.30 2.56 -1.14
C LEU A 120 5.77 2.34 -1.11
N THR A 121 5.32 1.19 -1.55
CA THR A 121 3.89 0.90 -1.70
C THR A 121 3.18 0.70 -0.36
N SER A 122 3.87 0.16 0.63
CA SER A 122 3.36 0.11 2.01
C SER A 122 3.24 1.52 2.60
N ILE A 123 4.19 2.41 2.33
CA ILE A 123 4.13 3.83 2.72
C ILE A 123 2.93 4.52 2.06
N MET A 124 2.71 4.32 0.76
CA MET A 124 1.53 4.85 0.07
C MET A 124 0.22 4.39 0.72
N SER A 125 0.14 3.11 1.07
CA SER A 125 -1.04 2.56 1.75
C SER A 125 -1.24 3.20 3.13
N GLN A 126 -0.19 3.35 3.92
CA GLN A 126 -0.25 3.98 5.25
C GLN A 126 -0.69 5.45 5.16
N ILE A 127 -0.24 6.20 4.14
CA ILE A 127 -0.70 7.57 3.87
C ILE A 127 -2.20 7.57 3.52
N LYS A 128 -2.66 6.65 2.65
CA LYS A 128 -4.08 6.53 2.31
C LYS A 128 -4.93 6.24 3.54
N VAL A 129 -4.48 5.33 4.41
CA VAL A 129 -5.17 5.03 5.68
C VAL A 129 -5.25 6.28 6.56
N CYS A 130 -4.16 7.05 6.65
CA CYS A 130 -4.14 8.30 7.41
C CYS A 130 -5.17 9.32 6.87
N LEU A 131 -5.19 9.53 5.57
CA LEU A 131 -6.17 10.41 4.91
C LEU A 131 -7.60 9.92 5.15
N LYS A 132 -7.83 8.60 5.03
CA LYS A 132 -9.15 8.01 5.28
C LYS A 132 -9.60 8.22 6.73
N MET A 133 -8.71 7.99 7.70
CA MET A 133 -8.98 8.25 9.11
C MET A 133 -9.33 9.71 9.36
N ALA A 134 -8.62 10.64 8.73
CA ALA A 134 -8.91 12.06 8.87
C ALA A 134 -10.31 12.43 8.33
N VAL A 135 -10.67 11.91 7.17
CA VAL A 135 -12.03 12.09 6.62
C VAL A 135 -13.08 11.48 7.54
N ASP A 136 -12.88 10.25 8.02
CA ASP A 136 -13.86 9.56 8.87
C ASP A 136 -14.11 10.27 10.20
N THR A 137 -13.09 10.90 10.76
CA THR A 137 -13.16 11.57 12.07
C THR A 137 -13.44 13.08 11.97
N GLY A 138 -13.44 13.64 10.78
CA GLY A 138 -13.56 15.08 10.59
C GLY A 138 -12.36 15.87 11.12
N SER A 139 -11.18 15.27 11.06
CA SER A 139 -9.93 15.88 11.47
C SER A 139 -9.12 16.38 10.28
N SER A 140 -8.25 17.33 10.54
CA SER A 140 -7.19 17.76 9.63
C SER A 140 -5.97 16.85 9.74
N ILE A 141 -4.92 17.05 8.93
CA ILE A 141 -3.70 16.23 8.99
C ILE A 141 -2.44 17.06 9.13
N VAL A 142 -1.44 16.48 9.79
CA VAL A 142 -0.04 16.88 9.69
C VAL A 142 0.61 15.94 8.67
N LEU A 143 1.31 16.48 7.67
CA LEU A 143 2.02 15.66 6.68
C LEU A 143 3.02 14.73 7.37
N PRO A 144 3.05 13.44 7.02
CA PRO A 144 3.99 12.52 7.61
C PRO A 144 5.40 12.71 7.06
N SER A 145 6.40 12.31 7.85
CA SER A 145 7.75 12.03 7.36
C SER A 145 7.94 10.51 7.27
N MET A 146 8.64 10.05 6.25
CA MET A 146 8.80 8.64 5.94
C MET A 146 10.27 8.28 5.76
N PRO A 147 10.72 7.10 6.27
CA PRO A 147 12.11 6.68 6.12
C PRO A 147 12.39 6.08 4.76
N LEU A 148 13.55 6.39 4.19
CA LEU A 148 14.14 5.64 3.09
C LEU A 148 14.77 4.36 3.61
N ARG A 149 14.64 3.28 2.84
CA ARG A 149 15.34 2.03 3.13
C ARG A 149 16.78 2.08 2.63
N ASP A 150 17.66 1.38 3.34
CA ASP A 150 19.00 1.10 2.84
C ASP A 150 18.90 0.07 1.69
N SER A 151 19.43 0.41 0.51
CA SER A 151 19.41 -0.50 -0.65
C SER A 151 20.26 -1.77 -0.45
N LYS A 152 21.21 -1.74 0.48
CA LYS A 152 22.08 -2.88 0.80
C LYS A 152 21.48 -3.78 1.88
N ASP A 153 20.60 -3.23 2.70
CA ASP A 153 19.91 -3.93 3.78
C ASP A 153 18.44 -3.45 3.86
N LEU A 154 17.62 -4.03 3.02
CA LEU A 154 16.21 -3.64 2.90
C LEU A 154 15.37 -4.00 4.14
N GLN A 155 15.91 -4.82 5.05
CA GLN A 155 15.28 -5.11 6.34
C GLN A 155 15.55 -4.00 7.36
N ASN A 156 16.56 -3.18 7.13
CA ASN A 156 16.88 -2.05 7.97
C ASN A 156 16.04 -0.82 7.58
N PHE A 157 15.02 -0.55 8.35
CA PHE A 157 14.11 0.57 8.09
C PHE A 157 14.61 1.90 8.68
N ASN A 158 15.83 1.97 9.19
CA ASN A 158 16.45 3.19 9.72
C ASN A 158 15.62 3.94 10.79
N PHE A 159 14.70 3.29 11.48
CA PHE A 159 13.79 3.92 12.44
C PHE A 159 14.45 4.75 13.52
N LEU A 160 15.68 4.44 13.86
CA LEU A 160 16.45 5.12 14.91
C LEU A 160 17.33 6.23 14.36
N ASN A 161 17.43 6.39 13.05
CA ASN A 161 18.20 7.44 12.40
C ASN A 161 17.27 8.52 11.85
N GLY A 162 17.20 9.67 12.53
CA GLY A 162 16.36 10.79 12.11
C GLY A 162 16.67 11.31 10.69
N ASP A 163 17.92 11.20 10.25
CA ASP A 163 18.35 11.65 8.92
C ASP A 163 17.84 10.77 7.79
N ALA A 164 17.37 9.56 8.09
CA ALA A 164 16.72 8.70 7.10
C ALA A 164 15.26 9.09 6.81
N TYR A 165 14.66 9.93 7.66
CA TYR A 165 13.29 10.37 7.48
C TYR A 165 13.25 11.59 6.57
N LEU A 166 12.61 11.43 5.44
CA LEU A 166 12.35 12.47 4.46
C LEU A 166 10.97 13.06 4.66
N THR A 167 10.82 14.32 4.30
CA THR A 167 9.52 15.01 4.31
C THR A 167 8.59 14.44 3.22
N TYR A 168 7.32 14.77 3.29
CA TYR A 168 6.33 14.35 2.28
C TYR A 168 6.74 14.79 0.87
N GLU A 169 7.26 16.01 0.72
CA GLU A 169 7.66 16.61 -0.56
C GLU A 169 8.84 15.89 -1.22
N GLU A 170 9.66 15.26 -0.42
CA GLU A 170 10.80 14.47 -0.92
C GLU A 170 10.36 13.11 -1.48
N TRP A 171 9.15 12.65 -1.14
CA TRP A 171 8.54 11.43 -1.66
C TRP A 171 7.50 11.72 -2.74
N PHE A 172 6.62 12.68 -2.49
CA PHE A 172 5.41 12.92 -3.26
C PHE A 172 5.21 14.40 -3.56
N ASP A 173 4.29 14.70 -4.47
CA ASP A 173 3.90 16.05 -4.86
C ASP A 173 2.87 16.62 -3.85
N ALA A 174 3.38 17.31 -2.83
CA ALA A 174 2.54 17.95 -1.83
C ALA A 174 1.63 19.04 -2.41
N GLY A 175 2.09 19.73 -3.46
CA GLY A 175 1.30 20.73 -4.16
C GLY A 175 0.05 20.14 -4.77
N HIS A 176 0.17 18.97 -5.41
CA HIS A 176 -0.98 18.22 -5.93
C HIS A 176 -1.94 17.84 -4.79
N LEU A 177 -1.45 17.22 -3.72
CA LEU A 177 -2.28 16.82 -2.58
C LEU A 177 -3.04 18.02 -2.00
N MET A 178 -2.34 19.11 -1.68
CA MET A 178 -2.94 20.30 -1.06
C MET A 178 -3.97 20.95 -1.98
N THR A 179 -3.70 21.02 -3.28
CA THR A 179 -4.63 21.61 -4.26
C THR A 179 -5.90 20.79 -4.35
N GLN A 180 -5.81 19.46 -4.47
CA GLN A 180 -6.99 18.60 -4.60
C GLN A 180 -7.81 18.57 -3.30
N ILE A 181 -7.15 18.43 -2.15
CA ILE A 181 -7.84 18.49 -0.84
C ILE A 181 -8.51 19.86 -0.66
N GLY A 182 -7.83 20.96 -0.95
CA GLY A 182 -8.40 22.31 -0.84
C GLY A 182 -9.62 22.52 -1.71
N HIS A 183 -9.70 21.84 -2.86
CA HIS A 183 -10.83 21.95 -3.79
C HIS A 183 -12.01 21.03 -3.40
N TYR A 184 -11.74 19.76 -3.08
CA TYR A 184 -12.78 18.75 -2.88
C TYR A 184 -13.15 18.51 -1.42
N CYS A 185 -12.27 18.89 -0.50
CA CYS A 185 -12.43 18.73 0.95
C CYS A 185 -11.96 19.98 1.72
N PRO A 186 -12.50 21.18 1.45
CA PRO A 186 -11.94 22.46 1.93
C PRO A 186 -11.93 22.62 3.45
N LYS A 187 -12.67 21.81 4.19
CA LYS A 187 -12.65 21.81 5.65
C LYS A 187 -11.45 21.05 6.23
N MET A 188 -10.87 20.11 5.48
CA MET A 188 -9.66 19.43 5.88
C MET A 188 -8.44 20.32 5.64
N LYS A 189 -7.77 20.73 6.70
CA LYS A 189 -6.53 21.48 6.61
C LYS A 189 -5.33 20.53 6.59
N ILE A 190 -4.27 20.94 5.91
CA ILE A 190 -3.01 20.20 5.86
C ILE A 190 -1.91 21.09 6.44
N LEU A 191 -1.17 20.57 7.42
CA LEU A 191 -0.04 21.25 8.03
C LEU A 191 1.27 20.53 7.68
N HIS A 192 2.29 21.30 7.38
CA HIS A 192 3.65 20.79 7.31
C HIS A 192 4.24 20.67 8.72
N PRO A 193 5.00 19.61 9.06
CA PRO A 193 5.59 19.42 10.40
C PRO A 193 6.40 20.63 10.90
N ILE A 194 7.13 21.29 10.01
CA ILE A 194 7.93 22.48 10.33
C ILE A 194 7.11 23.63 10.93
N GLN A 195 5.80 23.69 10.64
CA GLN A 195 4.91 24.71 11.20
C GLN A 195 4.62 24.50 12.69
N LEU A 196 4.88 23.28 13.19
CA LEU A 196 4.65 22.90 14.58
C LEU A 196 5.88 23.14 15.48
N ASP A 197 7.07 23.17 14.89
CA ASP A 197 8.33 23.21 15.65
C ASP A 197 8.73 24.61 16.13
N GLY A 198 7.92 25.63 15.83
CA GLY A 198 8.14 26.99 16.31
C GLY A 198 9.42 27.66 15.82
N GLN A 199 10.16 27.03 14.90
CA GLN A 199 11.41 27.55 14.35
C GLN A 199 11.19 28.67 13.30
N GLY A 200 9.93 28.94 12.94
CA GLY A 200 9.58 30.06 12.07
C GLY A 200 8.82 31.15 12.81
N THR A 201 8.78 32.36 12.26
CA THR A 201 8.05 33.53 12.79
C THR A 201 6.51 33.32 12.89
N SER A 202 6.02 32.15 12.57
CA SER A 202 4.59 31.80 12.50
C SER A 202 4.27 30.43 13.10
N GLY A 203 5.00 30.01 14.15
CA GLY A 203 4.72 28.72 14.80
C GLY A 203 3.27 28.63 15.27
N ILE A 204 2.59 27.54 14.86
CA ILE A 204 1.23 27.26 15.29
C ILE A 204 1.26 26.78 16.74
N ALA A 205 0.50 27.45 17.62
CA ALA A 205 0.41 27.04 19.01
C ALA A 205 -0.30 25.67 19.11
N VAL A 206 0.35 24.74 19.80
CA VAL A 206 -0.24 23.43 20.10
C VAL A 206 -0.83 23.46 21.51
N LYS A 207 -2.15 23.29 21.60
CA LYS A 207 -2.89 23.22 22.86
C LYS A 207 -2.71 21.85 23.52
N HIS A 208 -2.91 20.77 22.75
CA HIS A 208 -2.74 19.41 23.23
C HIS A 208 -1.96 18.57 22.22
N LYS A 209 -1.09 17.71 22.74
CA LYS A 209 -0.41 16.66 21.96
C LYS A 209 -0.71 15.33 22.62
N TRP A 210 -1.66 14.62 22.05
CA TRP A 210 -2.14 13.34 22.55
C TRP A 210 -1.76 12.21 21.59
N SER A 211 -1.98 10.97 22.00
CA SER A 211 -1.81 9.80 21.15
C SER A 211 -2.95 8.81 21.37
N ILE A 212 -3.34 8.14 20.29
CA ILE A 212 -4.33 7.07 20.30
C ILE A 212 -3.65 5.77 19.88
N ASP A 213 -3.83 4.74 20.71
CA ASP A 213 -3.31 3.40 20.46
C ASP A 213 -4.31 2.60 19.64
N LEU A 214 -4.00 2.38 18.36
CA LEU A 214 -4.83 1.59 17.46
C LEU A 214 -4.94 0.12 17.88
N GLY A 215 -4.02 -0.39 18.69
CA GLY A 215 -4.09 -1.75 19.23
C GLY A 215 -5.35 -2.00 20.05
N LYS A 216 -6.00 -0.95 20.52
CA LYS A 216 -7.27 -1.00 21.25
C LYS A 216 -8.50 -0.89 20.34
N ALA A 217 -8.33 -0.60 19.07
CA ALA A 217 -9.44 -0.42 18.15
C ALA A 217 -10.13 -1.76 17.83
N PRO A 218 -11.48 -1.79 17.77
CA PRO A 218 -12.20 -3.01 17.37
C PRO A 218 -11.76 -3.50 15.99
N GLY A 219 -11.48 -4.78 15.87
CA GLY A 219 -11.04 -5.39 14.62
C GLY A 219 -9.56 -5.19 14.29
N PHE A 220 -8.82 -4.42 15.10
CA PHE A 220 -7.38 -4.35 14.97
C PHE A 220 -6.76 -5.64 15.55
N THR A 221 -5.93 -6.32 14.77
CA THR A 221 -5.18 -7.47 15.23
C THR A 221 -3.70 -7.12 15.27
N ALA A 222 -3.12 -7.17 16.45
CA ALA A 222 -1.71 -6.80 16.68
C ALA A 222 -0.74 -7.63 15.84
N PHE A 223 -1.14 -8.82 15.41
CA PHE A 223 -0.28 -9.70 14.64
C PHE A 223 -0.25 -9.39 13.17
N SER A 224 -1.31 -8.89 12.65
CA SER A 224 -1.37 -8.57 11.26
C SER A 224 -1.11 -7.12 10.99
N SER A 225 -0.91 -6.27 11.95
CA SER A 225 -0.73 -4.81 11.82
C SER A 225 -1.64 -4.16 10.78
N TYR A 226 -2.59 -4.93 10.24
CA TYR A 226 -3.21 -4.64 9.02
C TYR A 226 -4.58 -4.33 9.08
N PHE A 227 -5.08 -4.07 10.12
CA PHE A 227 -6.43 -3.97 10.00
C PHE A 227 -7.01 -2.75 10.31
N TRP A 228 -7.52 -2.24 9.36
CA TRP A 228 -8.51 -1.32 9.54
C TRP A 228 -9.81 -1.70 8.85
N ALA A 229 -10.87 -1.88 9.56
CA ALA A 229 -12.20 -2.05 9.03
C ALA A 229 -13.00 -0.75 9.21
N GLY A 230 -12.84 0.20 8.31
CA GLY A 230 -13.57 1.45 8.13
C GLY A 230 -14.43 2.00 9.28
N ARG A 231 -15.69 1.63 9.35
CA ARG A 231 -16.69 2.22 10.24
C ARG A 231 -16.40 2.13 11.75
N PRO A 232 -15.84 1.07 12.30
CA PRO A 232 -15.57 1.00 13.74
C PRO A 232 -14.57 2.03 14.25
N PHE A 233 -13.72 2.58 13.41
CA PHE A 233 -12.72 3.56 13.83
C PHE A 233 -13.32 4.87 14.29
N LYS A 234 -14.28 5.40 13.59
CA LYS A 234 -14.89 6.67 13.98
C LYS A 234 -15.41 6.62 15.42
N ALA A 235 -16.18 5.58 15.74
CA ALA A 235 -16.71 5.41 17.09
C ALA A 235 -15.60 5.22 18.13
N PHE A 236 -14.58 4.43 17.80
CA PHE A 236 -13.41 4.25 18.66
C PHE A 236 -12.66 5.57 18.87
N PHE A 237 -12.42 6.32 17.80
CA PHE A 237 -11.74 7.62 17.89
C PHE A 237 -12.55 8.61 18.76
N GLU A 238 -13.84 8.73 18.54
CA GLU A 238 -14.73 9.62 19.32
C GLU A 238 -14.70 9.26 20.81
N GLN A 239 -14.71 7.96 21.14
CA GLN A 239 -14.58 7.50 22.52
C GLN A 239 -13.22 7.89 23.12
N GLN A 240 -12.11 7.56 22.42
CA GLN A 240 -10.76 7.85 22.90
C GLN A 240 -10.52 9.36 23.03
N TYR A 241 -11.04 10.15 22.10
CA TYR A 241 -10.93 11.59 22.15
C TYR A 241 -11.65 12.18 23.40
N ALA A 242 -12.89 11.72 23.66
CA ALA A 242 -13.64 12.13 24.84
C ALA A 242 -12.94 11.74 26.16
N GLU A 243 -12.31 10.57 26.23
CA GLU A 243 -11.51 10.14 27.39
C GLU A 243 -10.30 11.08 27.61
N LEU A 244 -9.61 11.47 26.54
CA LEU A 244 -8.47 12.39 26.59
C LEU A 244 -8.88 13.79 27.03
N GLU A 245 -10.01 14.29 26.52
CA GLU A 245 -10.59 15.58 26.96
C GLU A 245 -10.98 15.54 28.45
N GLY A 246 -11.61 14.46 28.90
CA GLY A 246 -11.98 14.25 30.29
C GLY A 246 -10.75 14.26 31.21
N MET A 247 -9.68 13.57 30.83
CA MET A 247 -8.41 13.58 31.59
C MET A 247 -7.78 14.97 31.62
N ALA A 248 -7.75 15.69 30.51
CA ALA A 248 -7.22 17.05 30.46
C ALA A 248 -8.01 18.03 31.33
N ALA A 249 -9.33 17.86 31.43
CA ALA A 249 -10.18 18.68 32.28
C ALA A 249 -9.91 18.47 33.78
N LEU A 250 -9.42 17.29 34.17
CA LEU A 250 -9.12 16.93 35.57
C LEU A 250 -7.66 17.27 35.95
N SER A 251 -6.82 17.68 35.00
CA SER A 251 -5.44 18.03 35.31
C SER A 251 -5.34 19.25 36.20
N PRO A 252 -4.58 19.19 37.32
CA PRO A 252 -4.39 20.34 38.21
C PRO A 252 -3.65 21.51 37.56
N ASP A 253 -2.84 21.23 36.54
CA ASP A 253 -2.16 22.23 35.73
C ASP A 253 -3.07 22.79 34.63
N ARG A 254 -4.33 23.07 34.97
CA ARG A 254 -5.29 23.65 34.04
C ARG A 254 -4.74 24.99 33.55
N VAL A 255 -3.88 24.90 32.55
CA VAL A 255 -3.39 26.07 31.83
C VAL A 255 -4.61 26.72 31.22
N GLU A 256 -4.95 27.91 31.69
CA GLU A 256 -5.99 28.75 31.10
C GLU A 256 -5.91 28.64 29.59
N THR A 257 -6.99 28.19 28.99
CA THR A 257 -7.31 28.00 27.56
C THR A 257 -6.25 28.58 26.63
N LYS A 258 -5.14 27.85 26.46
CA LYS A 258 -4.21 28.17 25.36
C LYS A 258 -4.99 28.02 24.08
N LYS A 259 -5.19 29.11 23.36
CA LYS A 259 -5.66 29.04 21.98
C LYS A 259 -4.63 28.23 21.18
N GLY A 260 -5.07 27.22 20.49
CA GLY A 260 -4.16 26.39 19.69
C GLY A 260 -4.82 25.13 19.20
N ILE A 261 -4.10 24.38 18.37
CA ILE A 261 -4.57 23.14 17.78
C ILE A 261 -4.34 21.95 18.71
N THR A 262 -5.15 20.90 18.53
CA THR A 262 -4.93 19.60 19.16
C THR A 262 -4.32 18.65 18.14
N ILE A 263 -3.18 18.03 18.47
CA ILE A 263 -2.53 17.01 17.64
C ILE A 263 -2.79 15.64 18.25
N ILE A 264 -3.29 14.72 17.46
CA ILE A 264 -3.49 13.31 17.81
C ILE A 264 -2.48 12.46 17.05
N GLY A 265 -1.45 11.99 17.77
CA GLY A 265 -0.47 11.04 17.24
C GLY A 265 -1.09 9.66 17.08
N ILE A 266 -0.86 9.04 15.92
CA ILE A 266 -1.28 7.67 15.59
C ILE A 266 -0.06 6.92 15.07
N ALA A 267 0.27 5.80 15.72
CA ALA A 267 1.28 4.89 15.19
C ALA A 267 0.72 4.18 13.96
N SER A 268 1.35 4.38 12.80
CA SER A 268 0.85 3.92 11.50
C SER A 268 1.78 2.94 10.79
N SER A 269 2.72 2.34 11.52
CA SER A 269 3.61 1.30 10.98
C SER A 269 2.81 0.11 10.46
N PHE A 270 2.99 -0.22 9.19
CA PHE A 270 2.31 -1.31 8.50
C PHE A 270 0.77 -1.27 8.57
N LEU A 271 0.18 -0.09 8.75
CA LEU A 271 -1.27 0.02 8.69
C LEU A 271 -1.77 -0.27 7.28
N LEU A 272 -2.72 -1.16 7.20
CA LEU A 272 -3.41 -1.53 5.98
C LEU A 272 -4.90 -1.35 6.16
N TYR A 273 -5.60 -1.04 5.07
CA TYR A 273 -7.04 -0.88 5.05
C TYR A 273 -7.71 -2.07 4.38
N ARG A 274 -8.80 -2.55 4.99
CA ARG A 274 -9.63 -3.57 4.40
C ARG A 274 -11.07 -3.12 4.33
N ILE A 275 -11.63 -3.17 3.15
CA ILE A 275 -13.05 -2.91 2.91
C ILE A 275 -13.81 -4.20 3.21
N THR A 276 -14.59 -4.21 4.30
CA THR A 276 -15.31 -5.43 4.75
C THR A 276 -16.81 -5.35 4.61
N ASP A 277 -17.37 -4.14 4.55
CA ASP A 277 -18.80 -3.90 4.47
C ASP A 277 -19.06 -2.59 3.74
N ASP A 278 -19.12 -2.67 2.43
CA ASP A 278 -19.35 -1.53 1.54
C ASP A 278 -20.42 -1.85 0.48
N PRO A 279 -21.70 -2.04 0.91
CA PRO A 279 -22.75 -2.45 0.00
C PRO A 279 -23.03 -1.43 -1.11
N THR A 280 -22.66 -0.17 -0.90
CA THR A 280 -22.83 0.91 -1.87
C THR A 280 -21.59 1.13 -2.74
N GLY A 281 -20.45 0.53 -2.41
CA GLY A 281 -19.16 0.80 -3.03
C GLY A 281 -18.61 2.20 -2.74
N GLN A 282 -19.13 2.91 -1.74
CA GLN A 282 -18.71 4.27 -1.42
C GLN A 282 -17.29 4.30 -0.83
N ASP A 283 -17.00 3.39 0.10
CA ASP A 283 -15.66 3.30 0.71
C ASP A 283 -14.60 2.93 -0.34
N LEU A 284 -14.91 2.03 -1.28
CA LEU A 284 -14.01 1.69 -2.36
C LEU A 284 -13.75 2.89 -3.29
N ARG A 285 -14.78 3.62 -3.66
CA ARG A 285 -14.61 4.83 -4.50
C ARG A 285 -13.79 5.90 -3.78
N LEU A 286 -14.06 6.14 -2.49
CA LEU A 286 -13.25 7.05 -1.68
C LEU A 286 -11.79 6.57 -1.61
N TRP A 287 -11.57 5.28 -1.38
CA TRP A 287 -10.23 4.70 -1.33
C TRP A 287 -9.46 4.89 -2.64
N ASN A 288 -10.14 4.75 -3.78
CA ASN A 288 -9.58 5.02 -5.09
C ASN A 288 -9.24 6.50 -5.29
N ASP A 289 -10.12 7.41 -4.87
CA ASP A 289 -9.85 8.85 -4.92
C ASP A 289 -8.62 9.20 -4.08
N LEU A 290 -8.56 8.71 -2.83
CA LEU A 290 -7.41 8.95 -1.95
C LEU A 290 -6.08 8.45 -2.56
N GLY A 291 -6.11 7.31 -3.26
CA GLY A 291 -4.92 6.77 -3.94
C GLY A 291 -4.38 7.68 -5.03
N GLN A 292 -5.25 8.44 -5.69
CA GLN A 292 -4.86 9.36 -6.76
C GLN A 292 -4.43 10.74 -6.26
N LEU A 293 -4.59 11.02 -4.97
CA LEU A 293 -4.01 12.20 -4.34
C LEU A 293 -2.50 12.05 -4.07
N ILE A 294 -2.00 10.80 -4.01
CA ILE A 294 -0.60 10.50 -3.71
C ILE A 294 0.17 10.44 -5.03
N ARG A 295 0.51 11.61 -5.56
CA ARG A 295 1.29 11.78 -6.78
C ARG A 295 2.76 11.69 -6.46
N PHE A 296 3.55 10.94 -7.23
CA PHE A 296 5.00 10.91 -7.05
C PHE A 296 5.65 12.26 -7.33
N ARG A 297 6.79 12.52 -6.70
CA ARG A 297 7.64 13.67 -7.04
C ARG A 297 8.11 13.63 -8.50
N GLU A 298 8.65 14.71 -9.00
CA GLU A 298 8.98 14.89 -10.41
C GLU A 298 9.97 13.86 -10.98
N ALA A 299 11.03 13.52 -10.23
CA ALA A 299 12.12 12.70 -10.77
C ALA A 299 11.68 11.32 -11.29
N PRO A 300 10.95 10.46 -10.53
CA PRO A 300 10.45 9.19 -11.07
C PRO A 300 9.51 9.41 -12.26
N ARG A 301 8.64 10.43 -12.23
CA ARG A 301 7.68 10.72 -13.30
C ARG A 301 8.37 11.07 -14.61
N THR A 302 9.42 11.89 -14.53
CA THR A 302 10.23 12.27 -15.69
C THR A 302 10.92 11.05 -16.30
N ILE A 303 11.47 10.15 -15.48
CA ILE A 303 12.09 8.92 -15.99
C ILE A 303 11.05 8.05 -16.70
N ILE A 304 9.89 7.84 -16.08
CA ILE A 304 8.79 7.07 -16.69
C ILE A 304 8.42 7.64 -18.06
N SER A 305 8.28 8.97 -18.19
CA SER A 305 7.92 9.62 -19.46
C SER A 305 8.96 9.43 -20.55
N LYS A 306 10.24 9.23 -20.18
CA LYS A 306 11.33 8.95 -21.11
C LYS A 306 11.44 7.47 -21.48
N LEU A 307 11.07 6.55 -20.58
CA LEU A 307 11.19 5.11 -20.80
C LEU A 307 9.97 4.49 -21.52
N LEU A 308 8.76 4.94 -21.21
CA LEU A 308 7.53 4.38 -21.81
C LEU A 308 7.51 4.43 -23.34
N PRO A 309 7.91 5.52 -24.00
CA PRO A 309 7.94 5.58 -25.48
C PRO A 309 8.94 4.59 -26.11
N LEU A 310 9.87 4.04 -25.35
CA LEU A 310 10.84 3.04 -25.82
C LEU A 310 10.26 1.61 -25.82
N MET A 311 9.04 1.43 -25.31
CA MET A 311 8.30 0.18 -25.43
C MET A 311 7.66 0.11 -26.83
N GLU A 312 8.38 -0.46 -27.77
CA GLU A 312 7.99 -0.50 -29.21
C GLU A 312 6.76 -1.37 -29.50
N ARG A 313 6.30 -2.17 -28.53
CA ARG A 313 5.19 -3.10 -28.67
C ARG A 313 4.49 -3.34 -27.32
N PRO A 314 3.28 -3.93 -27.34
CA PRO A 314 2.60 -4.36 -26.11
C PRO A 314 3.52 -5.18 -25.22
N PHE A 315 3.44 -5.00 -23.91
CA PHE A 315 4.31 -5.68 -22.96
C PHE A 315 3.54 -6.27 -21.77
N TYR A 316 4.09 -7.35 -21.23
CA TYR A 316 3.68 -7.95 -19.98
C TYR A 316 4.60 -7.43 -18.87
N GLY A 317 4.03 -6.98 -17.76
CA GLY A 317 4.78 -6.59 -16.58
C GLY A 317 5.01 -7.79 -15.66
N VAL A 318 6.22 -8.00 -15.21
CA VAL A 318 6.57 -9.03 -14.22
C VAL A 318 7.29 -8.40 -13.04
N HIS A 319 6.77 -8.59 -11.83
CA HIS A 319 7.46 -8.22 -10.62
C HIS A 319 8.22 -9.43 -10.07
N PHE A 320 9.52 -9.43 -10.30
CA PHE A 320 10.44 -10.46 -9.82
C PHE A 320 11.05 -10.02 -8.50
N ARG A 321 10.56 -10.58 -7.39
CA ARG A 321 10.99 -10.19 -6.05
C ARG A 321 12.16 -11.04 -5.61
N ALA A 322 13.35 -10.62 -5.95
CA ALA A 322 14.59 -11.33 -5.69
C ALA A 322 15.54 -10.60 -4.73
N GLU A 323 15.06 -9.53 -4.10
CA GLU A 323 15.84 -8.74 -3.15
C GLU A 323 16.09 -9.51 -1.85
N ASN A 324 17.08 -9.07 -1.09
CA ASN A 324 17.58 -9.75 0.12
C ASN A 324 16.61 -9.78 1.31
N ASP A 325 15.50 -9.07 1.24
CA ASP A 325 14.39 -9.11 2.21
C ASP A 325 13.31 -10.14 1.84
N THR A 326 13.52 -10.95 0.80
CA THR A 326 12.56 -11.95 0.34
C THR A 326 12.64 -13.20 1.22
N ILE A 327 11.53 -13.50 1.87
CA ILE A 327 11.43 -14.61 2.84
C ILE A 327 10.54 -15.77 2.37
N TRP A 328 9.77 -15.57 1.29
CA TRP A 328 8.77 -16.57 0.88
C TRP A 328 9.22 -17.50 -0.22
N SER A 329 10.27 -17.16 -0.97
CA SER A 329 10.72 -18.02 -2.06
C SER A 329 12.09 -17.63 -2.56
N SER A 330 12.86 -18.64 -2.99
CA SER A 330 14.14 -18.36 -3.65
C SER A 330 13.92 -17.74 -5.03
N PRO A 331 14.88 -16.92 -5.51
CA PRO A 331 14.82 -16.36 -6.86
C PRO A 331 14.65 -17.42 -7.95
N GLU A 332 15.30 -18.57 -7.82
CA GLU A 332 15.23 -19.67 -8.79
C GLU A 332 13.82 -20.28 -8.86
N HIS A 333 13.15 -20.39 -7.70
CA HIS A 333 11.79 -20.91 -7.64
C HIS A 333 10.80 -19.90 -8.27
N GLN A 334 10.94 -18.62 -7.93
CA GLN A 334 10.14 -17.57 -8.56
C GLN A 334 10.34 -17.52 -10.06
N LEU A 335 11.61 -17.53 -10.53
CA LEU A 335 11.94 -17.53 -11.95
C LEU A 335 11.22 -18.65 -12.72
N LYS A 336 11.22 -19.87 -12.16
CA LYS A 336 10.52 -20.99 -12.75
C LYS A 336 9.03 -20.72 -12.87
N LEU A 337 8.38 -20.30 -11.78
CA LEU A 337 6.95 -20.03 -11.74
C LEU A 337 6.55 -18.88 -12.67
N ASP A 338 7.34 -17.82 -12.70
CA ASP A 338 7.09 -16.65 -13.54
C ASP A 338 7.16 -17.01 -15.03
N LEU A 339 8.15 -17.80 -15.45
CA LEU A 339 8.27 -18.24 -16.84
C LEU A 339 7.15 -19.21 -17.24
N GLU A 340 6.72 -20.10 -16.33
CA GLU A 340 5.58 -20.99 -16.56
C GLU A 340 4.27 -20.20 -16.66
N ALA A 341 4.09 -19.17 -15.81
CA ALA A 341 2.94 -18.29 -15.84
C ALA A 341 2.90 -17.42 -17.12
N LEU A 342 4.04 -16.92 -17.57
CA LEU A 342 4.15 -16.19 -18.85
C LEU A 342 3.76 -17.08 -20.03
N ASP A 343 4.23 -18.32 -20.07
CA ASP A 343 3.87 -19.28 -21.13
C ASP A 343 2.37 -19.61 -21.07
N THR A 344 1.80 -19.77 -19.88
CA THR A 344 0.36 -19.99 -19.68
C THR A 344 -0.47 -18.79 -20.13
N ALA A 345 -0.05 -17.57 -19.75
CA ALA A 345 -0.73 -16.34 -20.16
C ALA A 345 -0.71 -16.18 -21.68
N TRP A 346 0.44 -16.47 -22.31
CA TRP A 346 0.54 -16.40 -23.76
C TRP A 346 -0.34 -17.44 -24.46
N ALA A 347 -0.38 -18.67 -23.95
CA ALA A 347 -1.26 -19.71 -24.49
C ALA A 347 -2.75 -19.35 -24.38
N LYS A 348 -3.14 -18.66 -23.30
CA LYS A 348 -4.54 -18.30 -23.04
C LYS A 348 -4.99 -17.03 -23.77
N TYR A 349 -4.11 -16.01 -23.82
CA TYR A 349 -4.47 -14.66 -24.27
C TYR A 349 -3.71 -14.23 -25.53
N GLY A 350 -2.70 -14.97 -25.93
CA GLY A 350 -1.89 -14.64 -27.10
C GLY A 350 -2.57 -14.93 -28.42
N THR A 351 -2.13 -14.28 -29.48
CA THR A 351 -2.57 -14.58 -30.84
C THR A 351 -1.86 -15.83 -31.36
N PRO A 352 -2.57 -16.85 -31.84
CA PRO A 352 -1.94 -18.01 -32.45
C PRO A 352 -0.95 -17.61 -33.55
N ASN A 353 0.26 -18.10 -33.48
CA ASN A 353 1.37 -17.77 -34.39
C ASN A 353 1.80 -16.27 -34.36
N GLY A 354 1.34 -15.50 -33.38
CA GLY A 354 1.74 -14.13 -33.20
C GLY A 354 3.14 -14.01 -32.54
N GLN A 355 3.69 -12.81 -32.57
CA GLN A 355 4.91 -12.51 -31.83
C GLN A 355 4.57 -12.41 -30.34
N LYS A 356 5.35 -13.06 -29.47
CA LYS A 356 5.25 -12.87 -28.02
C LYS A 356 5.43 -11.39 -27.65
N PRO A 357 4.66 -10.87 -26.68
CA PRO A 357 4.86 -9.50 -26.19
C PRO A 357 6.23 -9.34 -25.53
N LEU A 358 6.66 -8.10 -25.38
CA LEU A 358 7.83 -7.77 -24.59
C LEU A 358 7.52 -8.06 -23.11
N VAL A 359 8.51 -8.53 -22.36
CA VAL A 359 8.40 -8.62 -20.90
C VAL A 359 9.16 -7.45 -20.28
N TYR A 360 8.46 -6.60 -19.53
CA TYR A 360 9.10 -5.62 -18.66
C TYR A 360 9.26 -6.21 -17.27
N LEU A 361 10.50 -6.33 -16.82
CA LEU A 361 10.86 -6.90 -15.54
C LEU A 361 11.14 -5.81 -14.51
N ALA A 362 10.37 -5.79 -13.43
CA ALA A 362 10.67 -4.99 -12.24
C ALA A 362 11.39 -5.85 -11.21
N CYS A 363 12.60 -5.47 -10.90
CA CYS A 363 13.44 -6.03 -9.86
C CYS A 363 14.44 -4.96 -9.43
N GLY A 364 14.83 -4.97 -8.15
CA GLY A 364 15.83 -4.05 -7.60
C GLY A 364 17.27 -4.54 -7.74
N ASP A 365 17.48 -5.80 -8.14
CA ASP A 365 18.78 -6.44 -8.23
C ASP A 365 19.15 -6.72 -9.71
N GLN A 366 20.24 -6.11 -10.20
CA GLN A 366 20.64 -6.21 -11.59
C GLN A 366 21.11 -7.61 -11.98
N ASP A 367 21.79 -8.33 -11.09
CA ASP A 367 22.26 -9.70 -11.38
C ASP A 367 21.07 -10.65 -11.54
N GLN A 368 20.04 -10.47 -10.72
CA GLN A 368 18.82 -11.25 -10.81
C GLN A 368 18.01 -10.90 -12.07
N VAL A 369 18.04 -9.65 -12.51
CA VAL A 369 17.43 -9.23 -13.78
C VAL A 369 18.10 -9.93 -14.97
N GLU A 370 19.41 -9.98 -15.02
CA GLU A 370 20.14 -10.64 -16.09
C GLU A 370 19.95 -12.18 -16.09
N MET A 371 19.82 -12.78 -14.90
CA MET A 371 19.46 -14.19 -14.77
C MET A 371 18.07 -14.45 -15.38
N PHE A 372 17.07 -13.63 -15.05
CA PHE A 372 15.73 -13.75 -15.59
C PHE A 372 15.71 -13.54 -17.10
N ALA A 373 16.39 -12.51 -17.60
CA ALA A 373 16.46 -12.20 -19.02
C ALA A 373 17.09 -13.34 -19.83
N THR A 374 18.15 -13.96 -19.32
CA THR A 374 18.82 -15.10 -19.94
C THR A 374 17.89 -16.32 -20.02
N ALA A 375 17.22 -16.66 -18.92
CA ALA A 375 16.31 -17.78 -18.86
C ALA A 375 15.05 -17.53 -19.72
N GLY A 376 14.53 -16.31 -19.71
CA GLY A 376 13.39 -15.90 -20.55
C GLY A 376 13.71 -16.02 -22.03
N LYS A 377 14.90 -15.59 -22.46
CA LYS A 377 15.36 -15.69 -23.85
C LYS A 377 15.43 -17.16 -24.32
N ALA A 378 15.86 -18.07 -23.45
CA ALA A 378 15.87 -19.51 -23.78
C ALA A 378 14.48 -20.07 -24.04
N LYS A 379 13.41 -19.45 -23.50
CA LYS A 379 11.99 -19.77 -23.76
C LYS A 379 11.34 -18.88 -24.84
N GLY A 380 12.12 -18.08 -25.54
CA GLY A 380 11.64 -17.19 -26.60
C GLY A 380 10.93 -15.92 -26.10
N TRP A 381 11.16 -15.53 -24.85
CA TRP A 381 10.72 -14.25 -24.32
C TRP A 381 11.82 -13.19 -24.52
N ASP A 382 11.42 -12.01 -24.97
CA ASP A 382 12.29 -10.84 -24.99
C ASP A 382 12.02 -10.03 -23.71
N VAL A 383 13.07 -9.88 -22.90
CA VAL A 383 12.96 -9.23 -21.58
C VAL A 383 13.69 -7.92 -21.60
N THR A 384 13.01 -6.88 -21.10
CA THR A 384 13.58 -5.54 -20.88
C THR A 384 13.35 -5.09 -19.43
N HIS A 385 14.03 -4.04 -19.05
CA HIS A 385 13.94 -3.43 -17.71
C HIS A 385 14.43 -1.99 -17.78
N LYS A 386 14.25 -1.22 -16.71
CA LYS A 386 14.59 0.22 -16.67
C LYS A 386 16.00 0.53 -17.13
N TRP A 387 17.01 -0.22 -16.70
CA TRP A 387 18.39 0.04 -17.08
C TRP A 387 18.69 -0.30 -18.56
N LYS A 388 18.12 -1.39 -19.07
CA LYS A 388 18.28 -1.78 -20.50
C LYS A 388 17.62 -0.75 -21.42
N LEU A 389 16.41 -0.29 -21.08
CA LEU A 389 15.74 0.78 -21.84
C LEU A 389 16.55 2.07 -21.85
N ALA A 390 17.22 2.38 -20.73
CA ALA A 390 18.02 3.60 -20.59
C ALA A 390 19.41 3.52 -21.23
N GLN A 391 19.89 2.35 -21.69
CA GLN A 391 21.27 2.19 -22.24
C GLN A 391 21.60 3.14 -23.38
N GLY A 392 20.63 3.46 -24.23
CA GLY A 392 20.77 4.42 -25.32
C GLY A 392 20.78 5.90 -24.90
N ASN A 393 20.52 6.18 -23.62
CA ASN A 393 20.45 7.55 -23.08
C ASN A 393 21.18 7.65 -21.73
N PRO A 394 22.46 8.06 -21.74
CA PRO A 394 23.29 8.14 -20.52
C PRO A 394 22.71 9.08 -19.45
N GLU A 395 21.99 10.13 -19.84
CA GLU A 395 21.34 11.04 -18.90
C GLU A 395 20.23 10.32 -18.12
N VAL A 396 19.36 9.60 -18.81
CA VAL A 396 18.29 8.82 -18.17
C VAL A 396 18.84 7.71 -17.30
N LEU A 397 19.89 7.02 -17.79
CA LEU A 397 20.56 5.99 -17.00
C LEU A 397 21.16 6.56 -15.70
N LYS A 398 21.78 7.75 -15.80
CA LYS A 398 22.27 8.44 -14.61
C LYS A 398 21.13 8.83 -13.67
N MET A 399 20.03 9.37 -14.19
CA MET A 399 18.86 9.71 -13.37
C MET A 399 18.33 8.49 -12.61
N ILE A 400 18.26 7.33 -13.25
CA ILE A 400 17.83 6.07 -12.58
C ILE A 400 18.79 5.69 -11.45
N ASN A 401 20.08 5.73 -11.72
CA ASN A 401 21.10 5.32 -10.75
C ASN A 401 21.24 6.27 -9.57
N ASP A 402 20.90 7.55 -9.77
CA ASP A 402 20.88 8.57 -8.71
C ASP A 402 19.64 8.45 -7.80
N LEU A 403 18.61 7.71 -8.21
CA LEU A 403 17.44 7.48 -7.36
C LEU A 403 17.74 6.50 -6.23
N ALA A 404 17.24 6.80 -5.06
CA ALA A 404 17.16 5.81 -3.98
C ALA A 404 16.30 4.60 -4.42
N PHE A 405 16.56 3.45 -3.81
CA PHE A 405 15.92 2.18 -4.13
C PHE A 405 14.39 2.27 -4.23
N ASP A 406 13.74 2.87 -3.25
CA ASP A 406 12.29 3.01 -3.23
C ASP A 406 11.76 3.85 -4.40
N PHE A 407 12.49 4.87 -4.84
CA PHE A 407 12.10 5.68 -5.99
C PHE A 407 12.38 5.00 -7.34
N GLN A 408 13.36 4.12 -7.41
CA GLN A 408 13.51 3.23 -8.57
C GLN A 408 12.30 2.28 -8.68
N GLY A 409 11.80 1.80 -7.54
CA GLY A 409 10.53 1.06 -7.47
C GLY A 409 9.33 1.86 -7.98
N ALA A 410 9.31 3.18 -7.74
CA ALA A 410 8.25 4.05 -8.29
C ALA A 410 8.28 4.10 -9.83
N VAL A 411 9.48 4.10 -10.45
CA VAL A 411 9.62 4.01 -11.91
C VAL A 411 9.04 2.70 -12.42
N ASP A 412 9.44 1.58 -11.82
CA ASP A 412 8.93 0.25 -12.20
C ASP A 412 7.40 0.18 -12.05
N MET A 413 6.86 0.69 -10.95
CA MET A 413 5.41 0.72 -10.69
C MET A 413 4.66 1.48 -11.79
N GLY A 414 5.12 2.68 -12.14
CA GLY A 414 4.47 3.50 -13.17
C GLY A 414 4.47 2.83 -14.55
N ILE A 415 5.56 2.18 -14.93
CA ILE A 415 5.63 1.41 -16.17
C ILE A 415 4.66 0.22 -16.10
N MET A 416 4.66 -0.54 -15.02
CA MET A 416 3.82 -1.73 -14.87
C MET A 416 2.33 -1.44 -14.89
N VAL A 417 1.88 -0.30 -14.38
CA VAL A 417 0.47 0.11 -14.48
C VAL A 417 0.01 0.17 -15.95
N LYS A 418 0.90 0.45 -16.88
CA LYS A 418 0.64 0.50 -18.33
C LYS A 418 0.80 -0.84 -19.04
N SER A 419 1.20 -1.91 -18.36
CA SER A 419 1.35 -3.23 -18.99
C SER A 419 0.00 -3.83 -19.41
N HIS A 420 -0.04 -4.65 -20.46
CA HIS A 420 -1.24 -5.36 -20.89
C HIS A 420 -1.66 -6.43 -19.87
N PHE A 421 -0.69 -7.21 -19.42
CA PHE A 421 -0.86 -8.15 -18.33
C PHE A 421 0.18 -7.87 -17.25
N PHE A 422 -0.17 -8.17 -16.03
CA PHE A 422 0.71 -8.01 -14.88
C PHE A 422 0.81 -9.33 -14.12
N LEU A 423 2.02 -9.80 -13.98
CA LEU A 423 2.37 -10.96 -13.19
C LEU A 423 3.09 -10.48 -11.93
N GLY A 424 2.48 -10.70 -10.80
CA GLY A 424 3.03 -10.32 -9.50
C GLY A 424 3.16 -11.49 -8.58
N ILE A 425 3.91 -11.30 -7.50
CA ILE A 425 4.01 -12.27 -6.43
C ILE A 425 3.00 -11.94 -5.34
N GLN A 426 2.26 -12.92 -4.93
CA GLN A 426 1.26 -12.81 -3.88
C GLN A 426 1.94 -12.52 -2.52
N GLY A 427 1.34 -11.68 -1.69
CA GLY A 427 1.91 -11.22 -0.43
C GLY A 427 2.86 -10.03 -0.55
N SER A 428 3.26 -9.64 -1.76
CA SER A 428 4.03 -8.43 -1.97
C SER A 428 3.14 -7.19 -2.03
N ALA A 429 3.42 -6.19 -1.19
CA ALA A 429 2.76 -4.90 -1.22
C ALA A 429 2.88 -4.21 -2.58
N PHE A 430 4.05 -4.32 -3.23
CA PHE A 430 4.28 -3.76 -4.55
C PHE A 430 3.37 -4.41 -5.60
N SER A 431 3.33 -5.74 -5.66
CA SER A 431 2.47 -6.47 -6.59
C SER A 431 0.99 -6.14 -6.36
N SER A 432 0.55 -6.13 -5.11
CA SER A 432 -0.83 -5.79 -4.75
C SER A 432 -1.20 -4.38 -5.17
N THR A 433 -0.29 -3.41 -4.98
CA THR A 433 -0.55 -2.02 -5.36
C THR A 433 -0.64 -1.85 -6.88
N VAL A 434 0.25 -2.50 -7.66
CA VAL A 434 0.14 -2.51 -9.14
C VAL A 434 -1.16 -3.18 -9.59
N GLY A 435 -1.48 -4.35 -9.04
CA GLY A 435 -2.72 -5.06 -9.34
C GLY A 435 -3.96 -4.23 -9.02
N ASN A 436 -4.00 -3.58 -7.86
CA ASN A 436 -5.08 -2.68 -7.48
C ASN A 436 -5.22 -1.46 -8.39
N ALA A 437 -4.10 -0.86 -8.81
CA ALA A 437 -4.10 0.25 -9.75
C ALA A 437 -4.67 -0.14 -11.13
N ARG A 438 -4.56 -1.40 -11.48
CA ARG A 438 -5.06 -1.99 -12.73
C ARG A 438 -6.48 -2.53 -12.59
N ASP A 439 -6.88 -3.00 -11.41
CA ASP A 439 -8.26 -3.42 -11.13
C ASP A 439 -9.10 -2.25 -10.65
N VAL A 440 -9.54 -1.45 -11.59
CA VAL A 440 -10.38 -0.27 -11.31
C VAL A 440 -11.80 -0.63 -10.89
N THR A 441 -12.23 -1.86 -11.10
CA THR A 441 -13.55 -2.31 -10.68
C THR A 441 -13.61 -2.56 -9.18
N GLY A 442 -12.47 -2.81 -8.56
CA GLY A 442 -12.37 -3.20 -7.17
C GLY A 442 -13.02 -4.54 -6.84
N ARG A 443 -13.31 -5.34 -7.86
CA ARG A 443 -14.06 -6.58 -7.77
C ARG A 443 -13.43 -7.57 -6.79
N TYR A 444 -12.11 -7.54 -6.69
CA TYR A 444 -11.36 -8.49 -5.87
C TYR A 444 -10.85 -7.91 -4.57
N ARG A 445 -10.96 -6.58 -4.40
CA ARG A 445 -10.41 -5.88 -3.24
C ARG A 445 -11.18 -6.20 -1.97
N GLY A 446 -10.44 -6.51 -0.90
CA GLY A 446 -11.01 -6.76 0.42
C GLY A 446 -11.91 -7.99 0.53
N SER A 447 -12.08 -8.77 -0.56
CA SER A 447 -12.97 -9.94 -0.58
C SER A 447 -12.39 -11.14 0.16
N SER A 448 -11.06 -11.27 0.20
CA SER A 448 -10.40 -12.34 0.95
C SER A 448 -8.98 -11.95 1.34
N PHE A 449 -8.56 -12.44 2.47
CA PHE A 449 -7.19 -12.41 2.92
C PHE A 449 -6.66 -13.82 2.88
N THR A 450 -5.67 -14.08 2.05
CA THR A 450 -5.02 -15.38 2.02
C THR A 450 -3.70 -15.28 2.75
N VAL A 451 -3.61 -15.91 3.89
CA VAL A 451 -2.34 -16.13 4.58
C VAL A 451 -1.68 -17.34 3.92
N TYR A 452 -0.39 -17.24 3.62
CA TYR A 452 0.34 -18.36 3.06
C TYR A 452 0.90 -19.18 4.20
N ASP A 453 0.47 -20.42 4.29
CA ASP A 453 0.88 -21.35 5.36
C ASP A 453 2.15 -22.13 4.99
N ASP A 454 2.53 -22.14 3.71
CA ASP A 454 3.60 -23.01 3.20
C ASP A 454 4.92 -22.30 2.86
N GLY A 455 4.97 -20.97 3.02
CA GLY A 455 6.18 -20.19 2.72
C GLY A 455 6.63 -20.20 1.26
N ASN A 456 5.82 -20.77 0.36
CA ASN A 456 6.17 -20.82 -1.07
C ASN A 456 5.75 -19.54 -1.79
N ALA A 457 6.57 -19.10 -2.73
CA ALA A 457 6.20 -18.02 -3.63
C ALA A 457 5.02 -18.43 -4.47
N ARG A 458 4.08 -17.52 -4.59
CA ARG A 458 2.92 -17.70 -5.46
C ARG A 458 2.88 -16.59 -6.48
N THR A 459 3.24 -16.97 -7.67
CA THR A 459 3.14 -16.11 -8.84
C THR A 459 1.68 -16.03 -9.29
N HIS A 460 1.21 -14.83 -9.59
CA HIS A 460 -0.17 -14.60 -9.90
C HIS A 460 -0.35 -13.61 -11.06
N LEU A 461 -1.22 -13.95 -11.99
CA LEU A 461 -1.56 -13.09 -13.13
C LEU A 461 -2.80 -12.26 -12.82
N PHE A 462 -2.63 -10.99 -12.48
CA PHE A 462 -3.70 -10.12 -11.99
C PHE A 462 -4.77 -9.72 -13.02
N ASN A 463 -4.57 -10.04 -14.29
CA ASN A 463 -5.53 -9.69 -15.35
C ASN A 463 -6.52 -10.78 -15.70
N ASP A 464 -6.41 -11.99 -15.18
CA ASP A 464 -7.25 -13.10 -15.59
C ASP A 464 -8.59 -13.20 -14.86
N GLY A 465 -8.89 -12.24 -14.03
CA GLY A 465 -10.14 -12.20 -13.29
C GLY A 465 -10.18 -13.12 -12.08
N ASP A 466 -9.05 -13.67 -11.69
CA ASP A 466 -8.96 -14.52 -10.52
C ASP A 466 -9.06 -13.74 -9.22
N ALA A 467 -9.94 -14.15 -8.32
CA ALA A 467 -10.28 -13.44 -7.11
C ALA A 467 -9.18 -13.48 -6.03
N THR A 468 -8.00 -14.00 -6.33
CA THR A 468 -6.99 -14.14 -5.33
C THR A 468 -6.33 -12.82 -4.99
N ALA A 469 -6.72 -12.33 -3.89
CA ALA A 469 -5.87 -11.71 -2.90
C ALA A 469 -5.02 -10.52 -3.33
N TYR A 470 -5.65 -9.46 -3.67
CA TYR A 470 -5.08 -8.14 -3.42
C TYR A 470 -5.05 -7.86 -1.91
N ALA A 471 -4.67 -8.83 -1.13
CA ALA A 471 -4.93 -8.83 0.30
C ALA A 471 -4.00 -7.92 1.08
N CYS A 472 -2.88 -7.54 0.50
CA CYS A 472 -1.95 -6.64 1.14
C CYS A 472 -2.05 -5.26 0.49
N CYS A 473 -2.10 -4.24 1.33
CA CYS A 473 -1.84 -2.86 0.91
C CYS A 473 -2.84 -2.30 -0.12
N LEU A 474 -4.09 -2.47 0.16
CA LEU A 474 -5.20 -1.86 -0.60
C LEU A 474 -5.12 -0.35 -0.63
#